data_882485338dbf2c266627b5d815c5d3c4
#
_entry.id   882485338dbf2c266627b5d815c5d3c4
#
_cell.length_a   1.000
_cell.length_b   1.000
_cell.length_c   1.000
_cell.angle_alpha   90.00
_cell.angle_beta   90.00
_cell.angle_gamma   90.00
#
_symmetry.space_group_name_H-M   'P 1'
#
loop_
_entity.id
_entity.type
_entity.pdbx_description
1 polymer ?
#
loop_
_entity_poly.entity_id
_entity_poly.type
_entity_poly.pdbx_seq_one_letter_code
_entity_poly.pdbx_strand_id
1 'polypeptide(L)'
;MKTQNPLLRAIQLEWALEFRQKSAFAAALLFVAGSAFLASKSYAGVPPSKAWNALLWVVLLFSALHAATRSFAGVPHSRWWLIGQWIQPVHWLWAKALVTSVQLVVLGLSSLGLFALLLGLPVGNVSGFVATVVLGSAGLSGVLTTTAAIAAQADSRASLMAVLSIPLLLPTLATIQRASTLAVAGLPWSELWMPLGSIALLAAVPAVLGTLLFPYLWKP
;
A
#
# COMPACT_ATOMS: atom_id res chain seq x y z
N MET A 1 -11.16 -22.29 -27.26
CA MET A 1 -10.78 -21.06 -26.57
C MET A 1 -10.33 -21.46 -25.16
N LYS A 2 -9.04 -21.30 -24.82
CA LYS A 2 -8.54 -21.61 -23.48
C LYS A 2 -9.29 -20.73 -22.46
N THR A 3 -9.99 -21.36 -21.53
CA THR A 3 -10.66 -20.71 -20.41
C THR A 3 -9.59 -20.09 -19.49
N GLN A 4 -9.19 -18.86 -19.79
CA GLN A 4 -8.27 -18.14 -18.90
C GLN A 4 -8.99 -17.90 -17.58
N ASN A 5 -8.25 -18.13 -16.49
CA ASN A 5 -8.72 -17.94 -15.11
C ASN A 5 -9.29 -16.52 -14.94
N PRO A 6 -10.53 -16.33 -14.45
CA PRO A 6 -11.18 -15.02 -14.39
C PRO A 6 -10.38 -13.99 -13.56
N LEU A 7 -9.64 -14.44 -12.55
CA LEU A 7 -8.73 -13.61 -11.78
C LEU A 7 -7.58 -13.06 -12.63
N LEU A 8 -6.99 -13.88 -13.51
CA LEU A 8 -5.89 -13.45 -14.39
C LEU A 8 -6.35 -12.37 -15.37
N ARG A 9 -7.57 -12.49 -15.91
CA ARG A 9 -8.15 -11.45 -16.78
C ARG A 9 -8.37 -10.15 -16.01
N ALA A 10 -8.85 -10.21 -14.77
CA ALA A 10 -9.03 -9.04 -13.93
C ALA A 10 -7.69 -8.35 -13.64
N ILE A 11 -6.64 -9.12 -13.32
CA ILE A 11 -5.28 -8.57 -13.07
C ILE A 11 -4.72 -7.92 -14.35
N GLN A 12 -4.87 -8.56 -15.52
CA GLN A 12 -4.39 -7.98 -16.77
C GLN A 12 -5.10 -6.67 -17.12
N LEU A 13 -6.42 -6.60 -16.88
CA LEU A 13 -7.21 -5.40 -17.09
C LEU A 13 -6.74 -4.26 -16.15
N GLU A 14 -6.63 -4.54 -14.85
CA GLU A 14 -6.19 -3.54 -13.87
C GLU A 14 -4.76 -3.06 -14.15
N TRP A 15 -3.87 -3.99 -14.49
CA TRP A 15 -2.50 -3.66 -14.88
C TRP A 15 -2.45 -2.75 -16.09
N ALA A 16 -3.25 -3.04 -17.13
CA ALA A 16 -3.34 -2.20 -18.32
C ALA A 16 -3.91 -0.81 -18.02
N LEU A 17 -4.89 -0.70 -17.12
CA LEU A 17 -5.47 0.57 -16.68
C LEU A 17 -4.45 1.39 -15.89
N GLU A 18 -3.69 0.76 -15.02
CA GLU A 18 -2.70 1.42 -14.18
C GLU A 18 -1.49 1.90 -15.01
N PHE A 19 -1.01 1.09 -15.96
CA PHE A 19 0.05 1.52 -16.88
C PHE A 19 -0.32 2.74 -17.74
N ARG A 20 -1.60 2.96 -17.99
CA ARG A 20 -2.08 4.17 -18.67
C ARG A 20 -2.04 5.41 -17.77
N GLN A 21 -1.97 5.23 -16.46
CA GLN A 21 -1.92 6.32 -15.46
C GLN A 21 -0.49 6.63 -14.99
N LYS A 22 0.49 6.63 -15.91
CA LYS A 22 1.92 6.89 -15.62
C LYS A 22 2.14 8.18 -14.82
N SER A 23 1.31 9.20 -15.07
CA SER A 23 1.37 10.48 -14.36
C SER A 23 1.15 10.36 -12.84
N ALA A 24 0.36 9.39 -12.39
CA ALA A 24 0.08 9.17 -10.99
C ALA A 24 1.27 8.57 -10.24
N PHE A 25 1.89 7.56 -10.84
CA PHE A 25 3.08 6.94 -10.29
C PHE A 25 4.24 7.93 -10.28
N ALA A 26 4.40 8.72 -11.36
CA ALA A 26 5.40 9.79 -11.44
C ALA A 26 5.17 10.87 -10.37
N ALA A 27 3.91 11.25 -10.11
CA ALA A 27 3.59 12.21 -9.04
C ALA A 27 3.92 11.66 -7.64
N ALA A 28 3.67 10.37 -7.39
CA ALA A 28 4.05 9.73 -6.13
C ALA A 28 5.58 9.67 -5.96
N LEU A 29 6.32 9.32 -7.01
CA LEU A 29 7.78 9.37 -7.00
C LEU A 29 8.32 10.78 -6.78
N LEU A 30 7.72 11.79 -7.41
CA LEU A 30 8.09 13.19 -7.21
C LEU A 30 7.84 13.63 -5.76
N PHE A 31 6.73 13.21 -5.16
CA PHE A 31 6.44 13.47 -3.76
C PHE A 31 7.49 12.83 -2.83
N VAL A 32 7.86 11.57 -3.09
CA VAL A 32 8.92 10.87 -2.34
C VAL A 32 10.26 11.60 -2.50
N ALA A 33 10.65 11.91 -3.74
CA ALA A 33 11.91 12.58 -4.04
C ALA A 33 11.97 13.99 -3.40
N GLY A 34 10.89 14.76 -3.50
CA GLY A 34 10.78 16.06 -2.87
C GLY A 34 10.86 15.99 -1.35
N SER A 35 10.16 15.02 -0.73
CA SER A 35 10.19 14.81 0.71
C SER A 35 11.60 14.40 1.20
N ALA A 36 12.25 13.47 0.50
CA ALA A 36 13.62 13.04 0.81
C ALA A 36 14.63 14.20 0.64
N PHE A 37 14.48 15.00 -0.41
CA PHE A 37 15.32 16.17 -0.65
C PHE A 37 15.15 17.22 0.44
N LEU A 38 13.91 17.58 0.81
CA LEU A 38 13.64 18.53 1.89
C LEU A 38 14.21 18.03 3.21
N ALA A 39 14.01 16.75 3.54
CA ALA A 39 14.58 16.15 4.73
C ALA A 39 16.12 16.21 4.71
N SER A 40 16.77 15.93 3.58
CA SER A 40 18.24 16.00 3.46
C SER A 40 18.78 17.41 3.67
N LYS A 41 18.02 18.44 3.33
CA LYS A 41 18.41 19.85 3.59
C LYS A 41 18.14 20.31 5.00
N SER A 42 17.20 19.67 5.69
CA SER A 42 16.85 20.00 7.08
C SER A 42 17.83 19.41 8.09
N TYR A 43 18.52 18.34 7.73
CA TYR A 43 19.53 17.70 8.59
C TYR A 43 20.95 17.98 8.06
N ALA A 44 21.84 18.42 8.94
CA ALA A 44 23.26 18.59 8.62
C ALA A 44 24.02 17.23 8.69
N GLY A 45 23.63 16.27 7.85
CA GLY A 45 24.17 14.91 7.85
C GLY A 45 23.08 13.84 7.95
N VAL A 46 23.45 12.62 8.39
CA VAL A 46 22.51 11.52 8.55
C VAL A 46 21.57 11.80 9.73
N PRO A 47 20.23 11.79 9.52
CA PRO A 47 19.29 11.97 10.62
C PRO A 47 19.42 10.86 11.68
N PRO A 48 18.99 11.10 12.92
CA PRO A 48 18.84 10.04 13.90
C PRO A 48 18.00 8.90 13.33
N SER A 49 18.42 7.65 13.53
CA SER A 49 17.81 6.48 12.90
C SER A 49 16.30 6.37 13.17
N LYS A 50 15.83 6.80 14.35
CA LYS A 50 14.39 6.87 14.67
C LYS A 50 13.64 7.87 13.79
N ALA A 51 14.22 9.06 13.58
CA ALA A 51 13.60 10.09 12.73
C ALA A 51 13.62 9.68 11.26
N TRP A 52 14.73 9.11 10.80
CA TRP A 52 14.87 8.57 9.45
C TRP A 52 13.80 7.51 9.16
N ASN A 53 13.63 6.54 10.07
CA ASN A 53 12.62 5.48 9.94
C ASN A 53 11.20 6.06 9.94
N ALA A 54 10.87 6.97 10.86
CA ALA A 54 9.57 7.60 10.93
C ALA A 54 9.23 8.39 9.65
N LEU A 55 10.18 9.19 9.13
CA LEU A 55 10.00 9.95 7.89
C LEU A 55 9.72 9.05 6.70
N LEU A 56 10.46 7.95 6.54
CA LEU A 56 10.22 6.99 5.47
C LEU A 56 8.78 6.44 5.51
N TRP A 57 8.32 6.01 6.68
CA TRP A 57 6.97 5.45 6.82
C TRP A 57 5.86 6.48 6.69
N VAL A 58 6.08 7.72 7.10
CA VAL A 58 5.13 8.82 6.86
C VAL A 58 4.98 9.08 5.36
N VAL A 59 6.09 9.17 4.62
CA VAL A 59 6.06 9.37 3.17
C VAL A 59 5.36 8.21 2.46
N LEU A 60 5.66 6.96 2.87
CA LEU A 60 5.01 5.78 2.31
C LEU A 60 3.51 5.72 2.64
N LEU A 61 3.10 6.07 3.85
CA LEU A 61 1.70 6.12 4.24
C LEU A 61 0.90 7.10 3.38
N PHE A 62 1.40 8.34 3.21
CA PHE A 62 0.72 9.33 2.37
C PHE A 62 0.68 8.91 0.89
N SER A 63 1.74 8.29 0.40
CA SER A 63 1.78 7.74 -0.96
C SER A 63 0.76 6.61 -1.14
N ALA A 64 0.64 5.72 -0.15
CA ALA A 64 -0.32 4.63 -0.14
C ALA A 64 -1.77 5.14 -0.08
N LEU A 65 -2.04 6.13 0.77
CA LEU A 65 -3.34 6.77 0.88
C LEU A 65 -3.76 7.43 -0.44
N HIS A 66 -2.83 8.15 -1.08
CA HIS A 66 -3.08 8.78 -2.37
C HIS A 66 -3.35 7.74 -3.48
N ALA A 67 -2.58 6.66 -3.53
CA ALA A 67 -2.81 5.57 -4.48
C ALA A 67 -4.18 4.90 -4.29
N ALA A 68 -4.57 4.62 -3.06
CA ALA A 68 -5.84 3.98 -2.74
C ALA A 68 -7.06 4.87 -3.06
N THR A 69 -7.02 6.15 -2.71
CA THR A 69 -8.11 7.09 -3.02
C THR A 69 -8.34 7.20 -4.53
N ARG A 70 -7.28 7.22 -5.33
CA ARG A 70 -7.36 7.27 -6.79
C ARG A 70 -7.84 5.98 -7.43
N SER A 71 -7.50 4.84 -6.84
CA SER A 71 -7.79 3.51 -7.36
C SER A 71 -9.29 3.30 -7.66
N PHE A 72 -10.19 3.93 -6.91
CA PHE A 72 -11.64 3.86 -7.08
C PHE A 72 -12.29 5.15 -7.60
N ALA A 73 -11.56 6.28 -7.64
CA ALA A 73 -12.12 7.56 -8.06
C ALA A 73 -12.46 7.64 -9.56
N GLY A 74 -11.75 6.89 -10.38
CA GLY A 74 -11.89 6.92 -11.84
C GLY A 74 -12.96 6.03 -12.43
N VAL A 75 -13.72 5.27 -11.63
CA VAL A 75 -14.75 4.35 -12.12
C VAL A 75 -16.13 4.97 -11.88
N PRO A 76 -16.81 5.51 -12.92
CA PRO A 76 -18.18 5.99 -12.81
C PRO A 76 -19.12 4.85 -12.41
N HIS A 77 -20.19 5.16 -11.66
CA HIS A 77 -21.20 4.17 -11.23
C HIS A 77 -21.78 3.37 -12.41
N SER A 78 -21.95 4.01 -13.57
CA SER A 78 -22.41 3.34 -14.78
C SER A 78 -21.47 2.25 -15.33
N ARG A 79 -20.16 2.35 -15.08
CA ARG A 79 -19.19 1.32 -15.47
C ARG A 79 -19.13 0.15 -14.49
N TRP A 80 -19.52 0.33 -13.26
CA TRP A 80 -19.59 -0.75 -12.27
C TRP A 80 -20.54 -1.85 -12.74
N TRP A 81 -21.66 -1.47 -13.33
CA TRP A 81 -22.64 -2.39 -13.88
C TRP A 81 -22.07 -3.23 -15.04
N LEU A 82 -21.32 -2.60 -15.93
CA LEU A 82 -20.68 -3.29 -17.06
C LEU A 82 -19.57 -4.26 -16.59
N ILE A 83 -18.76 -3.86 -15.63
CA ILE A 83 -17.68 -4.70 -15.08
C ILE A 83 -18.27 -5.92 -14.35
N GLY A 84 -19.36 -5.74 -13.61
CA GLY A 84 -20.06 -6.80 -12.88
C GLY A 84 -20.66 -7.90 -13.76
N GLN A 85 -20.96 -7.61 -15.02
CA GLN A 85 -21.42 -8.61 -15.98
C GLN A 85 -20.31 -9.55 -16.49
N TRP A 86 -19.04 -9.08 -16.45
CA TRP A 86 -17.89 -9.80 -17.03
C TRP A 86 -16.95 -10.41 -15.99
N ILE A 87 -16.88 -9.83 -14.81
CA ILE A 87 -15.93 -10.22 -13.75
C ILE A 87 -16.68 -10.27 -12.41
N GLN A 88 -16.49 -11.36 -11.67
CA GLN A 88 -17.04 -11.46 -10.32
C GLN A 88 -16.43 -10.36 -9.42
N PRO A 89 -17.24 -9.68 -8.59
CA PRO A 89 -16.79 -8.55 -7.77
C PRO A 89 -15.55 -8.86 -6.91
N VAL A 90 -15.50 -10.05 -6.33
CA VAL A 90 -14.38 -10.51 -5.50
C VAL A 90 -13.07 -10.62 -6.30
N HIS A 91 -13.12 -11.15 -7.52
CA HIS A 91 -11.92 -11.26 -8.36
C HIS A 91 -11.39 -9.88 -8.76
N TRP A 92 -12.30 -8.92 -9.00
CA TRP A 92 -11.90 -7.54 -9.31
C TRP A 92 -11.25 -6.84 -8.11
N LEU A 93 -11.81 -7.00 -6.89
CA LEU A 93 -11.21 -6.47 -5.66
C LEU A 93 -9.80 -7.02 -5.43
N TRP A 94 -9.63 -8.35 -5.58
CA TRP A 94 -8.32 -8.99 -5.44
C TRP A 94 -7.33 -8.54 -6.51
N ALA A 95 -7.75 -8.41 -7.76
CA ALA A 95 -6.91 -7.91 -8.84
C ALA A 95 -6.40 -6.49 -8.51
N LYS A 96 -7.30 -5.63 -8.05
CA LYS A 96 -6.99 -4.27 -7.65
C LYS A 96 -6.03 -4.22 -6.46
N ALA A 97 -6.30 -5.00 -5.42
CA ALA A 97 -5.43 -5.08 -4.24
C ALA A 97 -4.02 -5.58 -4.60
N LEU A 98 -3.91 -6.59 -5.47
CA LEU A 98 -2.62 -7.11 -5.93
C LEU A 98 -1.83 -6.08 -6.75
N VAL A 99 -2.46 -5.44 -7.72
CA VAL A 99 -1.81 -4.44 -8.57
C VAL A 99 -1.35 -3.24 -7.72
N THR A 100 -2.22 -2.75 -6.83
CA THR A 100 -1.85 -1.65 -5.91
C THR A 100 -0.74 -2.07 -4.94
N SER A 101 -0.74 -3.33 -4.46
CA SER A 101 0.35 -3.85 -3.62
C SER A 101 1.69 -3.84 -4.35
N VAL A 102 1.74 -4.33 -5.58
CA VAL A 102 2.97 -4.32 -6.39
C VAL A 102 3.46 -2.87 -6.59
N GLN A 103 2.55 -1.96 -6.91
CA GLN A 103 2.90 -0.54 -7.06
C GLN A 103 3.50 0.06 -5.79
N LEU A 104 2.86 -0.19 -4.62
CA LEU A 104 3.36 0.33 -3.35
C LEU A 104 4.67 -0.32 -2.93
N VAL A 105 4.89 -1.59 -3.24
CA VAL A 105 6.18 -2.25 -3.02
C VAL A 105 7.27 -1.59 -3.87
N VAL A 106 7.01 -1.37 -5.16
CA VAL A 106 7.97 -0.68 -6.05
C VAL A 106 8.25 0.73 -5.55
N LEU A 107 7.21 1.46 -5.16
CA LEU A 107 7.35 2.81 -4.60
C LEU A 107 8.11 2.78 -3.27
N GLY A 108 7.84 1.81 -2.39
CA GLY A 108 8.52 1.61 -1.12
C GLY A 108 10.02 1.35 -1.28
N LEU A 109 10.38 0.46 -2.21
CA LEU A 109 11.77 0.18 -2.52
C LEU A 109 12.47 1.38 -3.19
N SER A 110 11.77 2.09 -4.07
CA SER A 110 12.28 3.34 -4.65
C SER A 110 12.49 4.41 -3.58
N SER A 111 11.56 4.54 -2.64
CA SER A 111 11.67 5.46 -1.49
C SER A 111 12.87 5.11 -0.62
N LEU A 112 13.04 3.83 -0.30
CA LEU A 112 14.20 3.35 0.45
C LEU A 112 15.52 3.72 -0.26
N GLY A 113 15.59 3.49 -1.58
CA GLY A 113 16.76 3.84 -2.38
C GLY A 113 17.06 5.35 -2.37
N LEU A 114 16.03 6.20 -2.54
CA LEU A 114 16.17 7.64 -2.50
C LEU A 114 16.58 8.16 -1.10
N PHE A 115 15.99 7.61 -0.05
CA PHE A 115 16.36 7.93 1.32
C PHE A 115 17.80 7.51 1.62
N ALA A 116 18.21 6.30 1.20
CA ALA A 116 19.58 5.84 1.36
C ALA A 116 20.59 6.73 0.63
N LEU A 117 20.23 7.20 -0.59
CA LEU A 117 21.10 8.06 -1.40
C LEU A 117 21.24 9.47 -0.83
N LEU A 118 20.15 10.08 -0.36
CA LEU A 118 20.11 11.48 0.05
C LEU A 118 20.39 11.71 1.54
N LEU A 119 19.96 10.78 2.41
CA LEU A 119 20.06 10.89 3.85
C LEU A 119 21.02 9.88 4.48
N GLY A 120 21.58 8.97 3.67
CA GLY A 120 22.33 7.82 4.17
C GLY A 120 21.44 6.67 4.62
N LEU A 121 22.02 5.55 4.98
CA LEU A 121 21.30 4.32 5.36
C LEU A 121 21.68 3.91 6.80
N PRO A 122 21.02 4.42 7.83
CA PRO A 122 21.29 4.07 9.22
C PRO A 122 20.60 2.76 9.63
N VAL A 123 20.71 1.71 8.79
CA VAL A 123 20.03 0.41 8.97
C VAL A 123 21.05 -0.68 9.21
N GLY A 124 20.99 -1.35 10.35
CA GLY A 124 21.91 -2.42 10.70
C GLY A 124 21.61 -3.75 10.00
N ASN A 125 20.32 -4.12 9.89
CA ASN A 125 19.87 -5.31 9.16
C ASN A 125 19.09 -4.90 7.90
N VAL A 126 19.82 -4.68 6.80
CA VAL A 126 19.25 -4.20 5.53
C VAL A 126 18.25 -5.20 4.95
N SER A 127 18.53 -6.50 4.98
CA SER A 127 17.63 -7.52 4.43
C SER A 127 16.31 -7.59 5.21
N GLY A 128 16.35 -7.52 6.54
CA GLY A 128 15.18 -7.45 7.39
C GLY A 128 14.36 -6.19 7.17
N PHE A 129 15.04 -5.06 6.93
CA PHE A 129 14.37 -3.80 6.62
C PHE A 129 13.67 -3.82 5.26
N VAL A 130 14.34 -4.36 4.22
CA VAL A 130 13.72 -4.57 2.89
C VAL A 130 12.49 -5.46 3.00
N ALA A 131 12.57 -6.57 3.74
CA ALA A 131 11.41 -7.42 3.98
C ALA A 131 10.26 -6.67 4.68
N THR A 132 10.58 -5.81 5.65
CA THR A 132 9.60 -4.95 6.32
C THR A 132 8.97 -3.96 5.35
N VAL A 133 9.74 -3.34 4.45
CA VAL A 133 9.22 -2.43 3.42
C VAL A 133 8.29 -3.18 2.46
N VAL A 134 8.66 -4.36 2.01
CA VAL A 134 7.83 -5.18 1.10
C VAL A 134 6.51 -5.58 1.76
N LEU A 135 6.58 -6.21 2.93
CA LEU A 135 5.39 -6.67 3.65
C LEU A 135 4.54 -5.51 4.17
N GLY A 136 5.19 -4.45 4.67
CA GLY A 136 4.50 -3.25 5.14
C GLY A 136 3.76 -2.52 4.03
N SER A 137 4.38 -2.36 2.86
CA SER A 137 3.73 -1.76 1.68
C SER A 137 2.54 -2.61 1.21
N ALA A 138 2.69 -3.93 1.16
CA ALA A 138 1.61 -4.84 0.81
C ALA A 138 0.47 -4.79 1.84
N GLY A 139 0.79 -4.74 3.14
CA GLY A 139 -0.18 -4.61 4.23
C GLY A 139 -0.96 -3.30 4.16
N LEU A 140 -0.27 -2.17 3.98
CA LEU A 140 -0.91 -0.86 3.78
C LEU A 140 -1.83 -0.85 2.56
N SER A 141 -1.38 -1.46 1.44
CA SER A 141 -2.21 -1.60 0.25
C SER A 141 -3.48 -2.38 0.53
N GLY A 142 -3.39 -3.53 1.21
CA GLY A 142 -4.54 -4.36 1.55
C GLY A 142 -5.58 -3.61 2.37
N VAL A 143 -5.16 -2.93 3.44
CA VAL A 143 -6.03 -2.12 4.29
C VAL A 143 -6.69 -1.00 3.48
N LEU A 144 -5.88 -0.18 2.80
CA LEU A 144 -6.36 1.02 2.11
C LEU A 144 -7.22 0.70 0.89
N THR A 145 -6.89 -0.35 0.12
CA THR A 145 -7.68 -0.75 -1.05
C THR A 145 -9.05 -1.27 -0.63
N THR A 146 -9.12 -2.07 0.45
CA THR A 146 -10.39 -2.60 0.95
C THR A 146 -11.28 -1.49 1.51
N THR A 147 -10.72 -0.58 2.32
CA THR A 147 -11.48 0.55 2.86
C THR A 147 -11.92 1.53 1.77
N ALA A 148 -11.08 1.76 0.75
CA ALA A 148 -11.45 2.56 -0.41
C ALA A 148 -12.56 1.91 -1.25
N ALA A 149 -12.56 0.58 -1.38
CA ALA A 149 -13.61 -0.17 -2.07
C ALA A 149 -14.97 -0.04 -1.36
N ILE A 150 -14.98 -0.12 -0.02
CA ILE A 150 -16.19 0.08 0.79
C ILE A 150 -16.66 1.54 0.69
N ALA A 151 -15.74 2.48 0.84
CA ALA A 151 -16.05 3.91 0.79
C ALA A 151 -16.52 4.38 -0.60
N ALA A 152 -16.14 3.68 -1.67
CA ALA A 152 -16.53 4.03 -3.04
C ALA A 152 -18.05 3.99 -3.28
N GLN A 153 -18.82 3.31 -2.43
CA GLN A 153 -20.27 3.22 -2.49
C GLN A 153 -20.98 4.39 -1.79
N ALA A 154 -20.27 5.20 -1.01
CA ALA A 154 -20.86 6.31 -0.29
C ALA A 154 -20.73 7.63 -1.05
N ASP A 155 -21.64 8.56 -0.80
CA ASP A 155 -21.59 9.92 -1.36
C ASP A 155 -20.36 10.69 -0.83
N SER A 156 -20.01 10.51 0.45
CA SER A 156 -18.85 11.12 1.12
C SER A 156 -17.63 10.18 1.14
N ARG A 157 -17.18 9.74 -0.02
CA ARG A 157 -16.13 8.72 -0.20
C ARG A 157 -14.86 8.97 0.62
N ALA A 158 -14.30 10.18 0.54
CA ALA A 158 -13.04 10.51 1.20
C ALA A 158 -13.16 10.49 2.74
N SER A 159 -14.24 11.03 3.27
CA SER A 159 -14.52 11.06 4.72
C SER A 159 -14.72 9.64 5.27
N LEU A 160 -15.55 8.83 4.60
CA LEU A 160 -15.83 7.47 5.03
C LEU A 160 -14.55 6.59 4.95
N MET A 161 -13.77 6.74 3.89
CA MET A 161 -12.49 6.03 3.77
C MET A 161 -11.55 6.36 4.93
N ALA A 162 -11.43 7.64 5.29
CA ALA A 162 -10.58 8.06 6.41
C ALA A 162 -11.02 7.40 7.73
N VAL A 163 -12.32 7.46 8.04
CA VAL A 163 -12.88 6.88 9.27
C VAL A 163 -12.69 5.36 9.33
N LEU A 164 -12.97 4.65 8.23
CA LEU A 164 -12.84 3.19 8.18
C LEU A 164 -11.38 2.72 8.20
N SER A 165 -10.46 3.52 7.65
CA SER A 165 -9.06 3.15 7.58
C SER A 165 -8.35 3.23 8.93
N ILE A 166 -8.67 4.21 9.78
CA ILE A 166 -7.97 4.47 11.04
C ILE A 166 -7.86 3.23 11.94
N PRO A 167 -8.94 2.50 12.25
CA PRO A 167 -8.87 1.34 13.15
C PRO A 167 -7.98 0.21 12.63
N LEU A 168 -7.86 0.06 11.32
CA LEU A 168 -7.04 -0.97 10.68
C LEU A 168 -5.59 -0.50 10.43
N LEU A 169 -5.41 0.79 10.13
CA LEU A 169 -4.09 1.37 9.90
C LEU A 169 -3.24 1.47 11.15
N LEU A 170 -3.83 1.87 12.29
CA LEU A 170 -3.06 2.05 13.52
C LEU A 170 -2.32 0.79 13.97
N PRO A 171 -2.97 -0.40 14.12
CA PRO A 171 -2.25 -1.61 14.48
C PRO A 171 -1.26 -2.06 13.40
N THR A 172 -1.59 -1.85 12.11
CA THR A 172 -0.69 -2.17 11.01
C THR A 172 0.56 -1.30 11.04
N LEU A 173 0.42 0.01 11.22
CA LEU A 173 1.54 0.94 11.33
C LEU A 173 2.39 0.67 12.58
N ALA A 174 1.77 0.34 13.71
CA ALA A 174 2.48 -0.01 14.94
C ALA A 174 3.36 -1.25 14.76
N THR A 175 2.85 -2.29 14.09
CA THR A 175 3.63 -3.50 13.79
C THR A 175 4.73 -3.26 12.77
N ILE A 176 4.47 -2.47 11.73
CA ILE A 176 5.46 -2.04 10.75
C ILE A 176 6.59 -1.25 11.45
N GLN A 177 6.22 -0.28 12.29
CA GLN A 177 7.18 0.53 13.03
C GLN A 177 8.04 -0.33 13.97
N ARG A 178 7.45 -1.33 14.61
CA ARG A 178 8.19 -2.28 15.45
C ARG A 178 9.18 -3.10 14.61
N ALA A 179 8.75 -3.72 13.51
CA ALA A 179 9.62 -4.50 12.63
C ALA A 179 10.78 -3.67 12.09
N SER A 180 10.47 -2.47 11.57
CA SER A 180 11.50 -1.58 11.01
C SER A 180 12.48 -1.08 12.06
N THR A 181 12.04 -0.78 13.28
CA THR A 181 12.93 -0.36 14.38
C THR A 181 13.90 -1.47 14.77
N LEU A 182 13.45 -2.72 14.84
CA LEU A 182 14.31 -3.87 15.11
C LEU A 182 15.33 -4.08 13.98
N ALA A 183 14.93 -3.93 12.73
CA ALA A 183 15.82 -4.02 11.59
C ALA A 183 16.85 -2.87 11.55
N VAL A 184 16.44 -1.65 11.89
CA VAL A 184 17.35 -0.48 12.04
C VAL A 184 18.37 -0.74 13.13
N ALA A 185 17.96 -1.33 14.26
CA ALA A 185 18.86 -1.69 15.36
C ALA A 185 19.82 -2.85 15.02
N GLY A 186 19.69 -3.47 13.84
CA GLY A 186 20.56 -4.55 13.40
C GLY A 186 20.26 -5.91 14.02
N LEU A 187 19.07 -6.10 14.59
CA LEU A 187 18.70 -7.36 15.21
C LEU A 187 18.59 -8.52 14.19
N PRO A 188 18.88 -9.75 14.61
CA PRO A 188 18.86 -10.93 13.74
C PRO A 188 17.43 -11.28 13.29
N TRP A 189 17.31 -12.10 12.26
CA TRP A 189 16.04 -12.55 11.71
C TRP A 189 15.13 -13.23 12.74
N SER A 190 15.70 -13.90 13.76
CA SER A 190 14.96 -14.53 14.85
C SER A 190 14.03 -13.55 15.60
N GLU A 191 14.42 -12.28 15.69
CA GLU A 191 13.61 -11.24 16.35
C GLU A 191 12.59 -10.59 15.38
N LEU A 192 12.83 -10.68 14.09
CA LEU A 192 11.99 -10.08 13.05
C LEU A 192 10.79 -10.94 12.65
N TRP A 193 10.85 -12.26 12.84
CA TRP A 193 9.79 -13.17 12.41
C TRP A 193 8.42 -12.84 13.01
N MET A 194 8.38 -12.54 14.29
CA MET A 194 7.12 -12.26 14.99
C MET A 194 6.44 -10.99 14.47
N PRO A 195 7.12 -9.83 14.41
CA PRO A 195 6.49 -8.62 13.85
C PRO A 195 6.20 -8.73 12.35
N LEU A 196 7.04 -9.39 11.54
CA LEU A 196 6.75 -9.62 10.12
C LEU A 196 5.52 -10.52 9.92
N GLY A 197 5.41 -11.59 10.70
CA GLY A 197 4.22 -12.44 10.72
C GLY A 197 2.96 -11.70 11.15
N SER A 198 3.09 -10.79 12.12
CA SER A 198 1.98 -9.93 12.56
C SER A 198 1.52 -8.97 11.45
N ILE A 199 2.44 -8.41 10.66
CA ILE A 199 2.09 -7.58 9.49
C ILE A 199 1.30 -8.41 8.47
N ALA A 200 1.77 -9.63 8.17
CA ALA A 200 1.09 -10.51 7.23
C ALA A 200 -0.32 -10.91 7.72
N LEU A 201 -0.46 -11.19 9.02
CA LEU A 201 -1.75 -11.50 9.63
C LEU A 201 -2.71 -10.31 9.58
N LEU A 202 -2.23 -9.10 9.92
CA LEU A 202 -3.04 -7.89 9.85
C LEU A 202 -3.43 -7.53 8.40
N ALA A 203 -2.59 -7.84 7.43
CA ALA A 203 -2.91 -7.70 6.01
C ALA A 203 -4.00 -8.68 5.54
N ALA A 204 -4.11 -9.84 6.16
CA ALA A 204 -5.15 -10.83 5.86
C ALA A 204 -6.54 -10.37 6.34
N VAL A 205 -6.65 -9.60 7.41
CA VAL A 205 -7.93 -9.12 7.96
C VAL A 205 -8.75 -8.34 6.93
N PRO A 206 -8.25 -7.25 6.31
CA PRO A 206 -9.00 -6.52 5.29
C PRO A 206 -9.27 -7.38 4.04
N ALA A 207 -8.38 -8.31 3.71
CA ALA A 207 -8.58 -9.24 2.60
C ALA A 207 -9.80 -10.15 2.85
N VAL A 208 -9.93 -10.72 4.04
CA VAL A 208 -11.08 -11.53 4.45
C VAL A 208 -12.34 -10.68 4.51
N LEU A 209 -12.29 -9.52 5.16
CA LEU A 209 -13.42 -8.60 5.22
C LEU A 209 -13.89 -8.17 3.83
N GLY A 210 -12.96 -7.87 2.94
CA GLY A 210 -13.26 -7.52 1.54
C GLY A 210 -13.98 -8.65 0.81
N THR A 211 -13.51 -9.89 0.93
CA THR A 211 -14.16 -11.03 0.28
C THR A 211 -15.57 -11.30 0.79
N LEU A 212 -15.83 -11.06 2.08
CA LEU A 212 -17.14 -11.28 2.70
C LEU A 212 -18.11 -10.13 2.41
N LEU A 213 -17.65 -8.87 2.51
CA LEU A 213 -18.53 -7.71 2.41
C LEU A 213 -18.75 -7.24 0.95
N PHE A 214 -17.77 -7.36 0.10
CA PHE A 214 -17.81 -6.81 -1.24
C PHE A 214 -18.94 -7.35 -2.14
N PRO A 215 -19.32 -8.64 -2.10
CA PRO A 215 -20.46 -9.16 -2.87
C PRO A 215 -21.80 -8.53 -2.48
N TYR A 216 -21.94 -8.09 -1.22
CA TYR A 216 -23.17 -7.43 -0.73
C TYR A 216 -23.22 -5.97 -1.12
N LEU A 217 -22.06 -5.31 -1.19
CA LEU A 217 -21.94 -3.90 -1.62
C LEU A 217 -22.11 -3.75 -3.14
N TRP A 218 -21.90 -4.83 -3.91
CA TRP A 218 -21.95 -4.83 -5.36
C TRP A 218 -23.34 -5.16 -5.95
N LYS A 219 -24.31 -5.50 -5.12
CA LYS A 219 -25.67 -5.76 -5.60
C LYS A 219 -26.32 -4.44 -5.99
N PRO A 220 -26.98 -4.37 -7.19
CA PRO A 220 -27.72 -3.21 -7.63
C PRO A 220 -28.93 -2.92 -6.73
#